data_635cae2cb33ff3476d69fd70e385b9cb
#
_entry.id   635cae2cb33ff3476d69fd70e385b9cb
#
_cell.length_a   1.000
_cell.length_b   1.000
_cell.length_c   1.000
_cell.angle_alpha   90.00
_cell.angle_beta   90.00
_cell.angle_gamma   90.00
#
_symmetry.space_group_name_H-M   'P 1'
#
loop_
_entity.id
_entity.type
_entity.pdbx_description
1 polymer ?
#
loop_
_entity_poly.entity_id
_entity_poly.type
_entity_poly.pdbx_seq_one_letter_code
_entity_poly.pdbx_strand_id
1 'polypeptide(L)'
;MSASTPLLSLKGITKIFPGVRALENVQLDLWPGKVTALIGENGAGKSTLVKVMTGIYQPEEGEILYKAIPIHLPTPESAHKVGITAIHQETVLFDELSVSENIFVGQYLYKGLLKTLDWPAMHRRANEILTRLEVQIDPRATLKTLSIAQRHMVAIARALAFDAQVVILDEPTAALSQHEILEFYHIVERLKQDGKAILFISHKFDEIFELADYYTILRDGVYVSSGAISDITEERMVSMMVGRAISQTYPKVDCTPGETVLEVTDLCHPTEFAHISFRLRKGEILGFYGLVGAGRTELMQALSGVSRPSSGEIRLNGRTMRFHQPADAIRAGIVCVPEERQKQGAIIALPIAQNISLPQLSKLNPNGVLNDAREWRLADEYASRLQVKAFSWRQPVETLSGGNQQKVVIGKWLTTQPEVIILDEPTKGIDIGSKAAVHQFMSELVSQGLAVIMVSSELPEVMGMADRIIVMHEGLMVAEYRAGEATAETIVSAASGIGQEAA
;
A
#
# COMPACT_ATOMS: atom_id res chain seq x y z
N MET A 1 -16.36 24.34 27.72
CA MET A 1 -15.01 23.93 27.31
C MET A 1 -14.42 25.11 26.54
N SER A 2 -13.32 25.72 27.02
CA SER A 2 -12.64 26.79 26.27
C SER A 2 -12.15 26.20 24.95
N ALA A 3 -12.54 26.79 23.84
CA ALA A 3 -12.05 26.38 22.53
C ALA A 3 -10.51 26.53 22.53
N SER A 4 -9.80 25.41 22.59
CA SER A 4 -8.35 25.42 22.48
C SER A 4 -8.01 25.94 21.05
N THR A 5 -7.09 26.89 20.97
CA THR A 5 -6.65 27.43 19.68
C THR A 5 -5.74 26.41 18.98
N PRO A 6 -5.92 26.13 17.69
CA PRO A 6 -5.00 25.27 16.93
C PRO A 6 -3.56 25.79 17.04
N LEU A 7 -2.59 24.89 17.11
CA LEU A 7 -1.18 25.24 17.08
C LEU A 7 -0.78 25.70 15.66
N LEU A 8 -1.23 24.96 14.66
CA LEU A 8 -1.05 25.27 13.24
C LEU A 8 -2.40 25.18 12.53
N SER A 9 -2.74 26.18 11.75
CA SER A 9 -3.98 26.22 10.95
C SER A 9 -3.67 26.65 9.53
N LEU A 10 -4.19 25.89 8.59
CA LEU A 10 -4.14 26.20 7.16
C LEU A 10 -5.55 26.60 6.73
N LYS A 11 -5.69 27.74 6.05
CA LYS A 11 -6.99 28.26 5.61
C LYS A 11 -6.97 28.65 4.15
N GLY A 12 -7.85 28.04 3.38
CA GLY A 12 -8.05 28.37 1.98
C GLY A 12 -6.88 28.08 1.08
N ILE A 13 -6.04 27.08 1.43
CA ILE A 13 -4.81 26.75 0.69
C ILE A 13 -5.15 26.27 -0.71
N THR A 14 -4.64 26.99 -1.71
CA THR A 14 -4.72 26.65 -3.13
C THR A 14 -3.32 26.49 -3.70
N LYS A 15 -3.09 25.38 -4.44
CA LYS A 15 -1.82 25.09 -5.12
C LYS A 15 -2.06 24.66 -6.55
N ILE A 16 -1.44 25.37 -7.50
CA ILE A 16 -1.58 25.12 -8.93
C ILE A 16 -0.22 24.71 -9.52
N PHE A 17 -0.22 23.64 -10.29
CA PHE A 17 0.89 23.26 -11.15
C PHE A 17 0.48 23.40 -12.62
N PRO A 18 1.43 23.46 -13.59
CA PRO A 18 1.07 23.52 -14.99
C PRO A 18 0.10 22.40 -15.41
N GLY A 19 -1.13 22.81 -15.75
CA GLY A 19 -2.20 21.88 -16.16
C GLY A 19 -2.98 21.18 -15.04
N VAL A 20 -2.63 21.36 -13.74
CA VAL A 20 -3.31 20.68 -12.64
C VAL A 20 -3.47 21.60 -11.42
N ARG A 21 -4.70 21.71 -10.92
CA ARG A 21 -4.97 22.31 -9.60
C ARG A 21 -4.87 21.22 -8.54
N ALA A 22 -3.74 21.17 -7.84
CA ALA A 22 -3.43 20.09 -6.89
C ALA A 22 -4.08 20.29 -5.52
N LEU A 23 -4.34 21.54 -5.12
CA LEU A 23 -5.12 21.90 -3.92
C LEU A 23 -6.04 23.06 -4.26
N GLU A 24 -7.27 23.02 -3.75
CA GLU A 24 -8.28 24.08 -3.92
C GLU A 24 -9.01 24.33 -2.60
N ASN A 25 -8.81 25.52 -2.05
CA ASN A 25 -9.47 25.99 -0.82
C ASN A 25 -9.39 25.00 0.36
N VAL A 26 -8.21 24.40 0.57
CA VAL A 26 -8.00 23.36 1.59
C VAL A 26 -7.84 23.98 2.98
N GLN A 27 -8.45 23.32 3.98
CA GLN A 27 -8.37 23.68 5.39
C GLN A 27 -7.82 22.52 6.20
N LEU A 28 -6.98 22.82 7.22
CA LEU A 28 -6.44 21.84 8.15
C LEU A 28 -6.10 22.51 9.48
N ASP A 29 -6.53 21.95 10.59
CA ASP A 29 -6.18 22.39 11.93
C ASP A 29 -5.42 21.30 12.69
N LEU A 30 -4.31 21.69 13.32
CA LEU A 30 -3.51 20.82 14.18
C LEU A 30 -3.50 21.37 15.60
N TRP A 31 -3.79 20.51 16.57
CA TRP A 31 -3.98 20.87 17.96
C TRP A 31 -2.83 20.40 18.86
N PRO A 32 -2.37 21.18 19.86
CA PRO A 32 -1.32 20.74 20.77
C PRO A 32 -1.74 19.46 21.51
N GLY A 33 -0.84 18.48 21.59
CA GLY A 33 -1.07 17.21 22.26
C GLY A 33 -2.14 16.33 21.61
N LYS A 34 -2.41 16.54 20.31
CA LYS A 34 -3.41 15.81 19.56
C LYS A 34 -2.88 15.29 18.23
N VAL A 35 -3.46 14.18 17.79
CA VAL A 35 -3.23 13.59 16.47
C VAL A 35 -4.38 13.96 15.55
N THR A 36 -4.08 14.60 14.44
CA THR A 36 -5.02 14.83 13.33
C THR A 36 -4.69 13.91 12.18
N ALA A 37 -5.60 13.00 11.81
CA ALA A 37 -5.42 12.16 10.62
C ALA A 37 -5.75 12.96 9.36
N LEU A 38 -4.86 12.96 8.37
CA LEU A 38 -5.10 13.48 7.02
C LEU A 38 -5.38 12.33 6.08
N ILE A 39 -6.61 12.26 5.59
CA ILE A 39 -7.18 11.12 4.89
C ILE A 39 -7.57 11.54 3.47
N GLY A 40 -7.39 10.64 2.52
CA GLY A 40 -7.76 10.86 1.12
C GLY A 40 -7.11 9.81 0.23
N GLU A 41 -7.65 9.62 -0.97
CA GLU A 41 -7.07 8.73 -1.97
C GLU A 41 -5.68 9.18 -2.45
N ASN A 42 -4.97 8.30 -3.17
CA ASN A 42 -3.74 8.69 -3.85
C ASN A 42 -4.07 9.75 -4.91
N GLY A 43 -3.32 10.86 -4.89
CA GLY A 43 -3.63 12.02 -5.72
C GLY A 43 -4.61 13.03 -5.11
N ALA A 44 -5.17 12.79 -3.92
CA ALA A 44 -6.05 13.72 -3.22
C ALA A 44 -5.38 15.01 -2.72
N GLY A 45 -4.07 15.19 -2.96
CA GLY A 45 -3.35 16.41 -2.58
C GLY A 45 -2.60 16.33 -1.25
N LYS A 46 -2.66 15.21 -0.49
CA LYS A 46 -2.02 15.06 0.83
C LYS A 46 -0.54 15.45 0.83
N SER A 47 0.26 14.84 -0.02
CA SER A 47 1.70 15.13 -0.12
C SER A 47 1.99 16.55 -0.61
N THR A 48 1.09 17.14 -1.42
CA THR A 48 1.20 18.55 -1.81
C THR A 48 0.97 19.47 -0.61
N LEU A 49 -0.04 19.17 0.22
CA LEU A 49 -0.33 19.91 1.44
C LEU A 49 0.84 19.84 2.43
N VAL A 50 1.43 18.65 2.63
CA VAL A 50 2.64 18.46 3.45
C VAL A 50 3.79 19.31 2.91
N LYS A 51 4.02 19.34 1.60
CA LYS A 51 5.08 20.16 0.98
C LYS A 51 4.82 21.66 1.13
N VAL A 52 3.57 22.10 1.20
CA VAL A 52 3.21 23.49 1.55
C VAL A 52 3.53 23.76 3.02
N MET A 53 3.15 22.87 3.94
CA MET A 53 3.41 23.01 5.38
C MET A 53 4.90 23.01 5.70
N THR A 54 5.70 22.29 4.93
CA THR A 54 7.17 22.20 5.11
C THR A 54 7.94 23.25 4.30
N GLY A 55 7.28 24.19 3.63
CA GLY A 55 7.91 25.28 2.89
C GLY A 55 8.61 24.87 1.58
N ILE A 56 8.40 23.63 1.10
CA ILE A 56 8.89 23.15 -0.19
C ILE A 56 8.10 23.80 -1.34
N TYR A 57 6.79 23.95 -1.16
CA TYR A 57 5.91 24.65 -2.09
C TYR A 57 5.30 25.87 -1.44
N GLN A 58 5.14 26.95 -2.23
CA GLN A 58 4.36 28.11 -1.83
C GLN A 58 2.94 27.96 -2.36
N PRO A 59 1.91 28.23 -1.55
CA PRO A 59 0.53 28.28 -2.04
C PRO A 59 0.33 29.53 -2.89
N GLU A 60 -0.57 29.48 -3.88
CA GLU A 60 -0.99 30.64 -4.65
C GLU A 60 -2.01 31.47 -3.87
N GLU A 61 -2.84 30.81 -3.05
CA GLU A 61 -3.88 31.45 -2.23
C GLU A 61 -3.94 30.79 -0.86
N GLY A 62 -4.50 31.53 0.11
CA GLY A 62 -4.69 31.04 1.48
C GLY A 62 -3.58 31.51 2.42
N GLU A 63 -3.73 31.15 3.68
CA GLU A 63 -2.80 31.55 4.75
C GLU A 63 -2.46 30.39 5.69
N ILE A 64 -1.25 30.43 6.23
CA ILE A 64 -0.78 29.50 7.27
C ILE A 64 -0.66 30.31 8.56
N LEU A 65 -1.33 29.85 9.61
CA LEU A 65 -1.36 30.47 10.92
C LEU A 65 -0.64 29.56 11.94
N TYR A 66 0.36 30.09 12.63
CA TYR A 66 0.98 29.43 13.77
C TYR A 66 0.62 30.17 15.05
N LYS A 67 -0.04 29.48 15.99
CA LYS A 67 -0.62 30.12 17.21
C LYS A 67 -1.51 31.32 16.89
N ALA A 68 -2.34 31.20 15.87
CA ALA A 68 -3.23 32.23 15.33
C ALA A 68 -2.50 33.45 14.71
N ILE A 69 -1.19 33.42 14.51
CA ILE A 69 -0.39 34.46 13.84
C ILE A 69 -0.05 34.00 12.43
N PRO A 70 -0.35 34.78 11.38
CA PRO A 70 0.06 34.46 10.02
C PRO A 70 1.57 34.32 9.90
N ILE A 71 2.01 33.22 9.26
CA ILE A 71 3.42 32.97 9.00
C ILE A 71 3.64 32.69 7.52
N HIS A 72 4.84 33.00 7.07
CA HIS A 72 5.29 32.67 5.72
C HIS A 72 6.47 31.70 5.78
N LEU A 73 6.37 30.61 5.01
CA LEU A 73 7.35 29.50 5.00
C LEU A 73 8.02 29.40 3.63
N PRO A 74 8.92 30.32 3.26
CA PRO A 74 9.51 30.34 1.91
C PRO A 74 10.45 29.17 1.63
N THR A 75 10.98 28.53 2.68
CA THR A 75 11.95 27.44 2.56
C THR A 75 11.72 26.39 3.66
N PRO A 76 12.18 25.15 3.48
CA PRO A 76 12.16 24.14 4.53
C PRO A 76 12.87 24.57 5.83
N GLU A 77 13.93 25.36 5.72
CA GLU A 77 14.62 25.90 6.89
C GLU A 77 13.71 26.83 7.72
N SER A 78 12.85 27.62 7.05
CA SER A 78 11.88 28.49 7.73
C SER A 78 10.82 27.67 8.47
N ALA A 79 10.36 26.54 7.91
CA ALA A 79 9.44 25.62 8.58
C ALA A 79 10.09 24.98 9.81
N HIS A 80 11.34 24.52 9.69
CA HIS A 80 12.09 23.98 10.83
C HIS A 80 12.28 25.02 11.96
N LYS A 81 12.56 26.28 11.64
CA LYS A 81 12.68 27.36 12.65
C LYS A 81 11.39 27.60 13.43
N VAL A 82 10.24 27.38 12.82
CA VAL A 82 8.91 27.44 13.47
C VAL A 82 8.61 26.15 14.25
N GLY A 83 9.41 25.10 14.05
CA GLY A 83 9.22 23.79 14.69
C GLY A 83 8.29 22.86 13.91
N ILE A 84 8.20 22.98 12.58
CA ILE A 84 7.44 22.06 11.72
C ILE A 84 8.43 21.09 11.09
N THR A 85 8.22 19.79 11.29
CA THR A 85 9.09 18.74 10.74
C THR A 85 8.26 17.61 10.17
N ALA A 86 8.65 17.09 9.00
CA ALA A 86 8.01 15.94 8.36
C ALA A 86 8.94 14.73 8.38
N ILE A 87 8.36 13.58 8.67
CA ILE A 87 8.97 12.26 8.53
C ILE A 87 8.24 11.58 7.37
N HIS A 88 8.92 11.51 6.23
CA HIS A 88 8.36 10.94 5.00
C HIS A 88 8.52 9.42 4.98
N GLN A 89 7.73 8.74 4.18
CA GLN A 89 7.77 7.29 3.94
C GLN A 89 9.18 6.82 3.53
N GLU A 90 9.85 7.56 2.63
CA GLU A 90 11.26 7.40 2.33
C GLU A 90 12.07 8.43 3.11
N THR A 91 12.31 8.16 4.39
CA THR A 91 13.12 9.06 5.21
C THR A 91 14.56 9.03 4.72
N VAL A 92 15.06 10.15 4.20
CA VAL A 92 16.45 10.27 3.78
C VAL A 92 17.35 10.25 5.02
N LEU A 93 17.85 9.06 5.32
CA LEU A 93 18.86 8.78 6.32
C LEU A 93 20.14 8.33 5.62
N PHE A 94 21.27 8.57 6.24
CA PHE A 94 22.58 8.26 5.68
C PHE A 94 23.11 6.97 6.30
N ASP A 95 23.07 5.89 5.54
CA ASP A 95 23.40 4.54 5.98
C ASP A 95 24.81 4.40 6.55
N GLU A 96 25.78 5.14 6.02
CA GLU A 96 27.20 5.08 6.43
C GLU A 96 27.52 5.97 7.64
N LEU A 97 26.58 6.83 8.05
CA LEU A 97 26.75 7.69 9.22
C LEU A 97 26.25 7.00 10.48
N SER A 98 26.77 7.43 11.64
CA SER A 98 26.25 6.98 12.94
C SER A 98 24.83 7.51 13.21
N VAL A 99 24.16 6.91 14.17
CA VAL A 99 22.84 7.34 14.65
C VAL A 99 22.88 8.81 15.10
N SER A 100 23.88 9.20 15.89
CA SER A 100 24.00 10.59 16.34
C SER A 100 24.26 11.57 15.20
N GLU A 101 25.04 11.18 14.18
CA GLU A 101 25.21 12.02 12.98
C GLU A 101 23.91 12.18 12.23
N ASN A 102 23.14 11.10 12.04
CA ASN A 102 21.83 11.15 11.42
C ASN A 102 20.83 12.03 12.19
N ILE A 103 20.84 11.99 13.52
CA ILE A 103 19.98 12.82 14.36
C ILE A 103 20.34 14.31 14.20
N PHE A 104 21.61 14.65 14.12
CA PHE A 104 22.09 16.05 14.08
C PHE A 104 22.50 16.56 12.69
N VAL A 105 22.21 15.81 11.61
CA VAL A 105 22.45 16.30 10.24
C VAL A 105 21.77 17.66 10.07
N GLY A 106 22.57 18.67 9.67
CA GLY A 106 22.12 20.05 9.48
C GLY A 106 22.14 20.92 10.75
N GLN A 107 22.32 20.33 11.96
CA GLN A 107 22.44 21.05 13.24
C GLN A 107 23.51 20.44 14.13
N TYR A 108 24.73 20.32 13.60
CA TYR A 108 25.84 19.78 14.36
C TYR A 108 26.19 20.67 15.58
N LEU A 109 26.54 20.03 16.68
CA LEU A 109 27.02 20.73 17.86
C LEU A 109 28.52 21.03 17.73
N TYR A 110 28.87 22.24 17.99
CA TYR A 110 30.27 22.73 17.87
C TYR A 110 30.80 23.14 19.21
N LYS A 111 32.13 22.99 19.42
CA LYS A 111 32.84 23.44 20.60
C LYS A 111 34.01 24.36 20.25
N GLY A 112 34.31 25.27 21.19
CA GLY A 112 35.46 26.17 21.14
C GLY A 112 35.41 27.23 20.02
N LEU A 113 36.42 28.08 20.00
CA LEU A 113 36.56 29.16 19.03
C LEU A 113 36.73 28.67 17.58
N LEU A 114 37.30 27.48 17.42
CA LEU A 114 37.57 26.88 16.09
C LEU A 114 36.34 26.15 15.52
N LYS A 115 35.19 26.17 16.20
CA LYS A 115 33.95 25.49 15.77
C LYS A 115 34.17 24.03 15.35
N THR A 116 34.96 23.26 16.11
CA THR A 116 35.13 21.83 15.87
C THR A 116 33.88 21.08 16.35
N LEU A 117 33.54 19.94 15.73
CA LEU A 117 32.41 19.12 16.12
C LEU A 117 32.57 18.60 17.56
N ASP A 118 31.53 18.73 18.36
CA ASP A 118 31.48 18.22 19.72
C ASP A 118 30.81 16.84 19.76
N TRP A 119 31.57 15.82 19.35
CA TRP A 119 31.11 14.43 19.34
C TRP A 119 30.56 13.94 20.68
N PRO A 120 31.23 14.19 21.84
CA PRO A 120 30.71 13.77 23.13
C PRO A 120 29.36 14.41 23.46
N ALA A 121 29.16 15.69 23.13
CA ALA A 121 27.89 16.37 23.34
C ALA A 121 26.80 15.82 22.42
N MET A 122 27.13 15.56 21.15
CA MET A 122 26.18 14.96 20.19
C MET A 122 25.75 13.57 20.62
N HIS A 123 26.67 12.69 21.02
CA HIS A 123 26.34 11.34 21.48
C HIS A 123 25.47 11.37 22.76
N ARG A 124 25.82 12.23 23.72
CA ARG A 124 25.04 12.38 24.95
C ARG A 124 23.62 12.85 24.65
N ARG A 125 23.47 13.91 23.85
CA ARG A 125 22.15 14.45 23.52
C ARG A 125 21.31 13.49 22.65
N ALA A 126 21.94 12.74 21.74
CA ALA A 126 21.27 11.67 21.00
C ALA A 126 20.73 10.61 21.95
N ASN A 127 21.56 10.19 22.91
CA ASN A 127 21.15 9.21 23.92
C ASN A 127 20.00 9.71 24.81
N GLU A 128 20.01 10.99 25.20
CA GLU A 128 18.90 11.62 25.95
C GLU A 128 17.59 11.57 25.18
N ILE A 129 17.62 11.89 23.86
CA ILE A 129 16.44 11.86 23.01
C ILE A 129 15.94 10.42 22.83
N LEU A 130 16.84 9.47 22.52
CA LEU A 130 16.47 8.05 22.36
C LEU A 130 15.92 7.43 23.66
N THR A 131 16.50 7.78 24.81
CA THR A 131 15.99 7.37 26.12
C THR A 131 14.60 7.94 26.40
N ARG A 132 14.35 9.21 26.02
CA ARG A 132 13.04 9.85 26.14
C ARG A 132 11.98 9.14 25.28
N LEU A 133 12.38 8.59 24.13
CA LEU A 133 11.52 7.77 23.28
C LEU A 133 11.41 6.31 23.74
N GLU A 134 12.12 5.94 24.83
CA GLU A 134 12.21 4.58 25.35
C GLU A 134 12.84 3.57 24.36
N VAL A 135 13.67 4.06 23.43
CA VAL A 135 14.31 3.28 22.39
C VAL A 135 15.75 2.95 22.75
N GLN A 136 16.10 1.67 22.76
CA GLN A 136 17.46 1.20 23.05
C GLN A 136 18.29 1.09 21.77
N ILE A 137 18.90 2.19 21.36
CA ILE A 137 19.81 2.26 20.20
C ILE A 137 21.09 2.94 20.66
N ASP A 138 22.27 2.35 20.34
CA ASP A 138 23.56 3.01 20.58
C ASP A 138 23.72 4.20 19.63
N PRO A 139 23.89 5.44 20.14
CA PRO A 139 24.11 6.62 19.32
C PRO A 139 25.33 6.54 18.39
N ARG A 140 26.28 5.64 18.68
CA ARG A 140 27.51 5.44 17.90
C ARG A 140 27.36 4.36 16.81
N ALA A 141 26.30 3.55 16.87
CA ALA A 141 26.06 2.51 15.89
C ALA A 141 25.89 3.14 14.49
N THR A 142 26.40 2.46 13.47
CA THR A 142 26.20 2.86 12.07
C THR A 142 24.77 2.54 11.66
N LEU A 143 24.08 3.45 10.98
CA LEU A 143 22.67 3.34 10.66
C LEU A 143 22.32 2.05 9.88
N LYS A 144 23.19 1.62 8.97
CA LYS A 144 22.98 0.40 8.16
C LYS A 144 22.84 -0.89 8.99
N THR A 145 23.30 -0.89 10.25
CA THR A 145 23.19 -2.06 11.13
C THR A 145 21.83 -2.16 11.82
N LEU A 146 20.99 -1.14 11.70
CA LEU A 146 19.69 -1.05 12.34
C LEU A 146 18.58 -1.67 11.49
N SER A 147 17.55 -2.21 12.17
CA SER A 147 16.30 -2.63 11.52
C SER A 147 15.55 -1.42 10.92
N ILE A 148 14.60 -1.68 10.04
CA ILE A 148 13.76 -0.63 9.43
C ILE A 148 13.03 0.17 10.52
N ALA A 149 12.47 -0.49 11.52
CA ALA A 149 11.81 0.16 12.64
C ALA A 149 12.76 1.07 13.43
N GLN A 150 13.95 0.56 13.77
CA GLN A 150 14.97 1.37 14.45
C GLN A 150 15.40 2.59 13.63
N ARG A 151 15.47 2.48 12.32
CA ARG A 151 15.73 3.64 11.43
C ARG A 151 14.60 4.67 11.50
N HIS A 152 13.34 4.26 11.54
CA HIS A 152 12.22 5.16 11.77
C HIS A 152 12.33 5.87 13.13
N MET A 153 12.75 5.16 14.18
CA MET A 153 13.00 5.78 15.49
C MET A 153 14.10 6.85 15.44
N VAL A 154 15.16 6.62 14.67
CA VAL A 154 16.21 7.63 14.45
C VAL A 154 15.65 8.85 13.71
N ALA A 155 14.75 8.66 12.76
CA ALA A 155 14.09 9.78 12.05
C ALA A 155 13.20 10.61 12.99
N ILE A 156 12.46 9.96 13.89
CA ILE A 156 11.66 10.63 14.94
C ILE A 156 12.59 11.36 15.91
N ALA A 157 13.68 10.72 16.35
CA ALA A 157 14.68 11.33 17.22
C ALA A 157 15.30 12.58 16.58
N ARG A 158 15.56 12.55 15.27
CA ARG A 158 16.01 13.73 14.51
C ARG A 158 14.97 14.86 14.55
N ALA A 159 13.68 14.55 14.32
CA ALA A 159 12.62 15.55 14.41
C ALA A 159 12.56 16.21 15.79
N LEU A 160 12.74 15.45 16.86
CA LEU A 160 12.76 15.97 18.24
C LEU A 160 14.03 16.77 18.54
N ALA A 161 15.17 16.43 17.94
CA ALA A 161 16.41 17.19 18.09
C ALA A 161 16.28 18.63 17.57
N PHE A 162 15.38 18.87 16.60
CA PHE A 162 15.02 20.19 16.07
C PHE A 162 13.93 20.91 16.89
N ASP A 163 13.61 20.45 18.10
CA ASP A 163 12.53 20.98 18.96
C ASP A 163 11.18 21.11 18.21
N ALA A 164 10.87 20.10 17.39
CA ALA A 164 9.63 20.08 16.64
C ALA A 164 8.41 20.27 17.56
N GLN A 165 7.52 21.17 17.18
CA GLN A 165 6.23 21.40 17.81
C GLN A 165 5.11 20.76 17.00
N VAL A 166 5.29 20.69 15.66
CA VAL A 166 4.42 20.01 14.72
C VAL A 166 5.21 18.88 14.06
N VAL A 167 4.75 17.66 14.23
CA VAL A 167 5.37 16.45 13.66
C VAL A 167 4.42 15.87 12.61
N ILE A 168 4.88 15.78 11.38
CA ILE A 168 4.14 15.17 10.28
C ILE A 168 4.68 13.77 10.07
N LEU A 169 3.81 12.77 10.13
CA LEU A 169 4.09 11.35 9.98
C LEU A 169 3.39 10.85 8.71
N ASP A 170 4.16 10.60 7.64
CA ASP A 170 3.64 10.22 6.33
C ASP A 170 3.87 8.73 6.09
N GLU A 171 2.80 7.92 6.25
CA GLU A 171 2.77 6.45 6.15
C GLU A 171 3.87 5.73 6.97
N PRO A 172 4.03 6.05 8.26
CA PRO A 172 5.18 5.60 9.04
C PRO A 172 5.21 4.09 9.35
N THR A 173 4.08 3.39 9.19
CA THR A 173 3.91 1.97 9.52
C THR A 173 3.95 1.03 8.31
N ALA A 174 4.15 1.56 7.11
CA ALA A 174 4.04 0.79 5.86
C ALA A 174 5.02 -0.41 5.77
N ALA A 175 6.16 -0.34 6.47
CA ALA A 175 7.21 -1.38 6.44
C ALA A 175 7.47 -2.00 7.82
N LEU A 176 6.56 -1.80 8.80
CA LEU A 176 6.71 -2.29 10.18
C LEU A 176 5.95 -3.60 10.39
N SER A 177 6.50 -4.49 11.21
CA SER A 177 5.81 -5.65 11.74
C SER A 177 4.76 -5.24 12.79
N GLN A 178 3.83 -6.13 13.14
CA GLN A 178 2.79 -5.86 14.15
C GLN A 178 3.37 -5.43 15.50
N HIS A 179 4.45 -6.06 15.94
CA HIS A 179 5.13 -5.69 17.21
C HIS A 179 5.72 -4.27 17.12
N GLU A 180 6.39 -3.94 16.01
CA GLU A 180 6.97 -2.62 15.78
C GLU A 180 5.91 -1.51 15.64
N ILE A 181 4.72 -1.84 15.13
CA ILE A 181 3.57 -0.92 15.08
C ILE A 181 3.12 -0.55 16.51
N LEU A 182 3.04 -1.50 17.43
CA LEU A 182 2.68 -1.23 18.82
C LEU A 182 3.72 -0.33 19.51
N GLU A 183 5.02 -0.58 19.31
CA GLU A 183 6.09 0.30 19.79
C GLU A 183 5.96 1.72 19.21
N PHE A 184 5.66 1.83 17.93
CA PHE A 184 5.42 3.12 17.28
C PHE A 184 4.22 3.86 17.89
N TYR A 185 3.13 3.16 18.23
CA TYR A 185 1.95 3.77 18.89
C TYR A 185 2.31 4.34 20.25
N HIS A 186 3.12 3.65 21.04
CA HIS A 186 3.62 4.17 22.33
C HIS A 186 4.41 5.48 22.15
N ILE A 187 5.20 5.58 21.07
CA ILE A 187 5.97 6.80 20.77
C ILE A 187 5.05 7.94 20.37
N VAL A 188 4.03 7.69 19.54
CA VAL A 188 3.03 8.71 19.16
C VAL A 188 2.31 9.23 20.41
N GLU A 189 1.90 8.34 21.31
CA GLU A 189 1.25 8.73 22.57
C GLU A 189 2.18 9.57 23.46
N ARG A 190 3.47 9.25 23.49
CA ARG A 190 4.47 10.05 24.18
C ARG A 190 4.61 11.46 23.60
N LEU A 191 4.62 11.57 22.27
CA LEU A 191 4.65 12.88 21.60
C LEU A 191 3.40 13.72 21.91
N LYS A 192 2.22 13.09 22.03
CA LYS A 192 0.98 13.74 22.48
C LYS A 192 1.14 14.29 23.91
N GLN A 193 1.64 13.46 24.84
CA GLN A 193 1.89 13.87 26.22
C GLN A 193 2.89 15.02 26.34
N ASP A 194 3.88 15.07 25.45
CA ASP A 194 4.83 16.18 25.33
C ASP A 194 4.21 17.45 24.69
N GLY A 195 2.91 17.44 24.40
CA GLY A 195 2.17 18.57 23.85
C GLY A 195 2.43 18.83 22.36
N LYS A 196 3.05 17.89 21.63
CA LYS A 196 3.29 18.04 20.18
C LYS A 196 1.99 17.92 19.41
N ALA A 197 1.81 18.72 18.36
CA ALA A 197 0.73 18.54 17.39
C ALA A 197 1.20 17.56 16.31
N ILE A 198 0.40 16.54 16.04
CA ILE A 198 0.79 15.45 15.12
C ILE A 198 -0.17 15.42 13.95
N LEU A 199 0.38 15.47 12.73
CA LEU A 199 -0.33 15.14 11.51
C LEU A 199 0.03 13.72 11.12
N PHE A 200 -0.96 12.83 11.12
CA PHE A 200 -0.80 11.43 10.79
C PHE A 200 -1.44 11.11 9.45
N ILE A 201 -0.66 10.62 8.50
CA ILE A 201 -1.13 10.23 7.17
C ILE A 201 -1.02 8.72 7.08
N SER A 202 -2.14 8.05 6.94
CA SER A 202 -2.23 6.61 6.73
C SER A 202 -3.43 6.30 5.82
N HIS A 203 -3.37 5.17 5.15
CA HIS A 203 -4.48 4.59 4.41
C HIS A 203 -5.11 3.39 5.16
N LYS A 204 -4.59 3.03 6.34
CA LYS A 204 -5.09 1.96 7.20
C LYS A 204 -6.03 2.53 8.25
N PHE A 205 -7.30 2.18 8.16
CA PHE A 205 -8.32 2.72 9.07
C PHE A 205 -8.11 2.28 10.51
N ASP A 206 -7.68 1.04 10.76
CA ASP A 206 -7.38 0.55 12.10
C ASP A 206 -6.39 1.47 12.83
N GLU A 207 -5.32 1.91 12.14
CA GLU A 207 -4.33 2.84 12.69
C GLU A 207 -4.91 4.23 12.95
N ILE A 208 -5.78 4.69 12.06
CA ILE A 208 -6.43 6.01 12.17
C ILE A 208 -7.37 6.04 13.36
N PHE A 209 -8.21 5.02 13.53
CA PHE A 209 -9.16 4.94 14.64
C PHE A 209 -8.47 4.69 15.99
N GLU A 210 -7.31 4.03 16.01
CA GLU A 210 -6.54 3.80 17.22
C GLU A 210 -5.79 5.05 17.69
N LEU A 211 -5.17 5.81 16.76
CA LEU A 211 -4.24 6.88 17.11
C LEU A 211 -4.86 8.28 17.08
N ALA A 212 -5.79 8.55 16.14
CA ALA A 212 -6.22 9.90 15.86
C ALA A 212 -7.28 10.41 16.83
N ASP A 213 -7.16 11.71 17.20
CA ASP A 213 -8.20 12.46 17.93
C ASP A 213 -9.14 13.18 16.96
N TYR A 214 -8.58 13.64 15.83
CA TYR A 214 -9.31 14.40 14.79
C TYR A 214 -8.98 13.83 13.41
N TYR A 215 -9.87 14.12 12.45
CA TYR A 215 -9.65 13.79 11.06
C TYR A 215 -9.85 15.02 10.15
N THR A 216 -9.18 15.02 9.01
CA THR A 216 -9.43 15.90 7.86
C THR A 216 -9.40 15.06 6.60
N ILE A 217 -10.45 15.15 5.78
CA ILE A 217 -10.62 14.40 4.54
C ILE A 217 -10.41 15.31 3.35
N LEU A 218 -9.50 14.90 2.45
CA LEU A 218 -9.31 15.52 1.14
C LEU A 218 -9.75 14.55 0.04
N ARG A 219 -10.34 15.13 -1.03
CA ARG A 219 -10.70 14.41 -2.25
C ARG A 219 -10.45 15.30 -3.46
N ASP A 220 -9.69 14.78 -4.46
CA ASP A 220 -9.37 15.50 -5.71
C ASP A 220 -8.80 16.91 -5.47
N GLY A 221 -7.98 17.09 -4.44
CA GLY A 221 -7.40 18.38 -4.08
C GLY A 221 -8.29 19.31 -3.27
N VAL A 222 -9.53 18.90 -2.95
CA VAL A 222 -10.53 19.73 -2.25
C VAL A 222 -10.74 19.22 -0.83
N TYR A 223 -10.95 20.15 0.10
CA TYR A 223 -11.40 19.82 1.45
C TYR A 223 -12.84 19.29 1.44
N VAL A 224 -13.07 18.16 2.10
CA VAL A 224 -14.40 17.53 2.19
C VAL A 224 -15.02 17.72 3.57
N SER A 225 -14.28 17.36 4.63
CA SER A 225 -14.78 17.39 6.00
C SER A 225 -13.64 17.31 7.00
N SER A 226 -13.87 17.79 8.21
CA SER A 226 -13.03 17.55 9.38
C SER A 226 -13.90 17.42 10.63
N GLY A 227 -13.39 16.75 11.67
CA GLY A 227 -14.12 16.56 12.92
C GLY A 227 -13.36 15.72 13.93
N ALA A 228 -14.00 15.40 15.05
CA ALA A 228 -13.45 14.42 15.99
C ALA A 228 -13.60 13.00 15.44
N ILE A 229 -12.61 12.15 15.69
CA ILE A 229 -12.64 10.75 15.22
C ILE A 229 -13.79 9.96 15.87
N SER A 230 -14.18 10.34 17.10
CA SER A 230 -15.31 9.76 17.81
C SER A 230 -16.68 9.95 17.14
N ASP A 231 -16.79 10.94 16.26
CA ASP A 231 -18.05 11.36 15.66
C ASP A 231 -18.27 10.78 14.25
N ILE A 232 -17.35 9.93 13.80
CA ILE A 232 -17.40 9.35 12.46
C ILE A 232 -17.17 7.83 12.50
N THR A 233 -17.87 7.09 11.65
CA THR A 233 -17.62 5.67 11.43
C THR A 233 -16.69 5.47 10.23
N GLU A 234 -16.05 4.31 10.17
CA GLU A 234 -15.18 3.93 9.04
C GLU A 234 -15.95 4.03 7.71
N GLU A 235 -17.17 3.48 7.67
CA GLU A 235 -17.99 3.53 6.46
C GLU A 235 -18.25 4.98 6.02
N ARG A 236 -18.54 5.86 6.97
CA ARG A 236 -18.81 7.27 6.65
C ARG A 236 -17.55 7.95 6.13
N MET A 237 -16.41 7.66 6.73
CA MET A 237 -15.10 8.17 6.34
C MET A 237 -14.73 7.75 4.91
N VAL A 238 -14.87 6.45 4.60
CA VAL A 238 -14.66 5.88 3.25
C VAL A 238 -15.61 6.54 2.24
N SER A 239 -16.91 6.67 2.58
CA SER A 239 -17.89 7.31 1.71
C SER A 239 -17.52 8.76 1.36
N MET A 240 -17.03 9.54 2.33
CA MET A 240 -16.58 10.92 2.10
C MET A 240 -15.30 10.98 1.27
N MET A 241 -14.39 10.02 1.46
CA MET A 241 -13.11 9.95 0.76
C MET A 241 -13.28 9.57 -0.72
N VAL A 242 -14.12 8.57 -1.01
CA VAL A 242 -14.37 8.04 -2.36
C VAL A 242 -15.47 8.81 -3.09
N GLY A 243 -16.40 9.43 -2.35
CA GLY A 243 -17.55 10.16 -2.92
C GLY A 243 -18.67 9.27 -3.45
N ARG A 244 -18.65 7.96 -3.11
CA ARG A 244 -19.66 6.97 -3.49
C ARG A 244 -20.10 6.18 -2.24
N ALA A 245 -21.30 5.61 -2.25
CA ALA A 245 -21.79 4.77 -1.15
C ALA A 245 -21.01 3.44 -1.10
N ILE A 246 -20.76 2.94 0.11
CA ILE A 246 -19.94 1.73 0.42
C ILE A 246 -20.51 0.44 -0.16
N SER A 247 -21.80 0.40 -0.50
CA SER A 247 -22.39 -0.74 -1.22
C SER A 247 -21.68 -1.08 -2.55
N GLN A 248 -20.64 -0.32 -2.92
CA GLN A 248 -19.80 -0.52 -4.11
C GLN A 248 -18.34 -0.85 -3.79
N THR A 249 -17.96 -1.09 -2.53
CA THR A 249 -16.54 -1.40 -2.17
C THR A 249 -16.16 -2.79 -2.68
N TYR A 250 -17.11 -3.73 -2.65
CA TYR A 250 -16.95 -5.07 -3.20
C TYR A 250 -18.08 -5.34 -4.21
N PRO A 251 -17.96 -4.86 -5.45
CA PRO A 251 -18.99 -4.99 -6.47
C PRO A 251 -18.99 -6.42 -7.03
N LYS A 252 -19.36 -7.38 -6.17
CA LYS A 252 -19.50 -8.78 -6.56
C LYS A 252 -20.76 -8.96 -7.40
N VAL A 253 -20.63 -9.60 -8.54
CA VAL A 253 -21.74 -10.08 -9.35
C VAL A 253 -22.00 -11.53 -9.02
N ASP A 254 -23.22 -11.87 -8.64
CA ASP A 254 -23.62 -13.28 -8.41
C ASP A 254 -23.62 -14.03 -9.73
N CYS A 255 -22.66 -14.92 -9.89
CA CYS A 255 -22.57 -15.83 -11.01
C CYS A 255 -22.82 -17.26 -10.54
N THR A 256 -23.53 -18.06 -11.31
CA THR A 256 -23.66 -19.49 -11.04
C THR A 256 -22.39 -20.19 -11.55
N PRO A 257 -21.58 -20.80 -10.67
CA PRO A 257 -20.37 -21.52 -11.11
C PRO A 257 -20.69 -22.64 -12.08
N GLY A 258 -19.94 -22.69 -13.18
CA GLY A 258 -20.08 -23.69 -14.23
C GLY A 258 -19.32 -24.98 -13.94
N GLU A 259 -18.78 -25.59 -15.00
CA GLU A 259 -17.98 -26.83 -14.94
C GLU A 259 -16.61 -26.56 -14.29
N THR A 260 -16.02 -27.61 -13.69
CA THR A 260 -14.68 -27.56 -13.13
C THR A 260 -13.65 -27.35 -14.27
N VAL A 261 -12.89 -26.27 -14.18
CA VAL A 261 -11.82 -25.92 -15.13
C VAL A 261 -10.46 -26.35 -14.63
N LEU A 262 -10.18 -26.15 -13.35
CA LEU A 262 -8.91 -26.55 -12.71
C LEU A 262 -9.21 -27.50 -11.55
N GLU A 263 -8.48 -28.60 -11.51
CA GLU A 263 -8.49 -29.55 -10.40
C GLU A 263 -7.05 -29.80 -9.95
N VAL A 264 -6.83 -29.64 -8.67
CA VAL A 264 -5.53 -29.87 -8.00
C VAL A 264 -5.75 -31.00 -7.00
N THR A 265 -4.91 -32.04 -7.04
CA THR A 265 -5.06 -33.22 -6.20
C THR A 265 -3.72 -33.54 -5.55
N ASP A 266 -3.70 -33.54 -4.22
CA ASP A 266 -2.57 -33.91 -3.36
C ASP A 266 -1.24 -33.26 -3.78
N LEU A 267 -1.30 -31.96 -4.13
CA LEU A 267 -0.13 -31.23 -4.60
C LEU A 267 0.80 -30.89 -3.43
N CYS A 268 2.08 -31.27 -3.57
CA CYS A 268 3.11 -30.98 -2.56
C CYS A 268 4.30 -30.26 -3.19
N HIS A 269 4.94 -29.40 -2.40
CA HIS A 269 6.22 -28.78 -2.69
C HIS A 269 7.28 -29.27 -1.67
N PRO A 270 8.57 -29.34 -2.00
CA PRO A 270 9.57 -29.85 -1.07
C PRO A 270 9.63 -29.15 0.29
N THR A 271 9.31 -27.85 0.36
CA THR A 271 9.50 -27.01 1.55
C THR A 271 8.33 -26.10 1.88
N GLU A 272 7.45 -25.76 0.92
CA GLU A 272 6.56 -24.60 1.05
C GLU A 272 5.10 -24.98 1.35
N PHE A 273 4.62 -26.12 0.80
CA PHE A 273 3.26 -26.58 1.03
C PHE A 273 3.11 -28.09 0.82
N ALA A 274 2.10 -28.69 1.43
CA ALA A 274 1.83 -30.12 1.34
C ALA A 274 0.32 -30.43 1.27
N HIS A 275 0.00 -31.50 0.56
CA HIS A 275 -1.35 -32.10 0.50
C HIS A 275 -2.47 -31.15 0.07
N ILE A 276 -2.17 -30.23 -0.86
CA ILE A 276 -3.17 -29.25 -1.34
C ILE A 276 -4.09 -29.92 -2.36
N SER A 277 -5.40 -29.86 -2.09
CA SER A 277 -6.43 -30.38 -3.00
C SER A 277 -7.62 -29.43 -3.08
N PHE A 278 -7.95 -28.98 -4.28
CA PHE A 278 -9.10 -28.10 -4.51
C PHE A 278 -9.58 -28.17 -5.96
N ARG A 279 -10.76 -27.63 -6.21
CA ARG A 279 -11.33 -27.44 -7.55
C ARG A 279 -11.74 -26.00 -7.76
N LEU A 280 -11.52 -25.50 -8.98
CA LEU A 280 -11.97 -24.20 -9.43
C LEU A 280 -12.90 -24.36 -10.63
N ARG A 281 -14.01 -23.63 -10.63
CA ARG A 281 -15.05 -23.70 -11.66
C ARG A 281 -15.03 -22.47 -12.56
N LYS A 282 -15.56 -22.60 -13.77
CA LYS A 282 -15.81 -21.45 -14.66
C LYS A 282 -16.78 -20.49 -14.00
N GLY A 283 -16.49 -19.20 -14.08
CA GLY A 283 -17.34 -18.18 -13.47
C GLY A 283 -17.31 -18.17 -11.94
N GLU A 284 -16.22 -18.64 -11.33
CA GLU A 284 -16.01 -18.66 -9.87
C GLU A 284 -14.82 -17.79 -9.48
N ILE A 285 -14.94 -17.06 -8.36
CA ILE A 285 -13.82 -16.46 -7.64
C ILE A 285 -13.50 -17.35 -6.44
N LEU A 286 -12.37 -18.04 -6.48
CA LEU A 286 -11.86 -18.83 -5.36
C LEU A 286 -10.85 -17.99 -4.59
N GLY A 287 -11.19 -17.60 -3.36
CA GLY A 287 -10.34 -16.82 -2.48
C GLY A 287 -9.37 -17.70 -1.68
N PHE A 288 -8.12 -17.29 -1.60
CA PHE A 288 -7.14 -17.88 -0.69
C PHE A 288 -6.77 -16.87 0.39
N TYR A 289 -6.96 -17.25 1.64
CA TYR A 289 -6.61 -16.46 2.82
C TYR A 289 -5.62 -17.21 3.72
N GLY A 290 -4.82 -16.48 4.47
CA GLY A 290 -3.85 -17.00 5.44
C GLY A 290 -2.88 -15.89 5.86
N LEU A 291 -2.16 -16.09 6.95
CA LEU A 291 -1.15 -15.15 7.42
C LEU A 291 0.08 -15.14 6.49
N VAL A 292 0.94 -14.15 6.68
CA VAL A 292 2.23 -14.05 5.96
C VAL A 292 3.03 -15.32 6.20
N GLY A 293 3.53 -15.94 5.13
CA GLY A 293 4.24 -17.23 5.20
C GLY A 293 3.36 -18.47 5.21
N ALA A 294 2.05 -18.34 4.99
CA ALA A 294 1.14 -19.49 4.92
C ALA A 294 1.30 -20.38 3.67
N GLY A 295 2.21 -20.07 2.74
CA GLY A 295 2.47 -20.87 1.53
C GLY A 295 1.56 -20.53 0.34
N ARG A 296 0.75 -19.46 0.42
CA ARG A 296 -0.22 -19.07 -0.64
C ARG A 296 0.47 -18.72 -1.95
N THR A 297 1.39 -17.76 -1.93
CA THR A 297 2.15 -17.30 -3.11
C THR A 297 2.94 -18.44 -3.75
N GLU A 298 3.56 -19.29 -2.94
CA GLU A 298 4.33 -20.45 -3.38
C GLU A 298 3.46 -21.48 -4.11
N LEU A 299 2.24 -21.70 -3.63
CA LEU A 299 1.24 -22.51 -4.33
C LEU A 299 0.87 -21.90 -5.70
N MET A 300 0.63 -20.58 -5.77
CA MET A 300 0.32 -19.90 -7.04
C MET A 300 1.50 -19.94 -8.01
N GLN A 301 2.72 -19.85 -7.51
CA GLN A 301 3.94 -20.04 -8.30
C GLN A 301 4.04 -21.45 -8.88
N ALA A 302 3.68 -22.48 -8.12
CA ALA A 302 3.65 -23.86 -8.62
C ALA A 302 2.58 -24.06 -9.71
N LEU A 303 1.37 -23.50 -9.53
CA LEU A 303 0.29 -23.57 -10.51
C LEU A 303 0.61 -22.80 -11.80
N SER A 304 1.43 -21.75 -11.71
CA SER A 304 1.88 -20.95 -12.86
C SER A 304 3.21 -21.42 -13.49
N GLY A 305 3.81 -22.50 -12.97
CA GLY A 305 5.04 -23.09 -13.49
C GLY A 305 6.31 -22.32 -13.14
N VAL A 306 6.28 -21.42 -12.17
CA VAL A 306 7.44 -20.70 -11.62
C VAL A 306 8.26 -21.62 -10.72
N SER A 307 7.59 -22.40 -9.86
CA SER A 307 8.20 -23.47 -9.06
C SER A 307 7.67 -24.84 -9.49
N ARG A 308 8.34 -25.93 -9.05
CA ARG A 308 7.96 -27.28 -9.40
C ARG A 308 7.44 -28.03 -8.18
N PRO A 309 6.20 -28.55 -8.23
CA PRO A 309 5.71 -29.45 -7.19
C PRO A 309 6.52 -30.76 -7.19
N SER A 310 6.66 -31.36 -6.00
CA SER A 310 7.36 -32.64 -5.80
C SER A 310 6.46 -33.84 -6.10
N SER A 311 5.15 -33.70 -5.83
CA SER A 311 4.14 -34.74 -6.06
C SER A 311 2.77 -34.11 -6.28
N GLY A 312 1.77 -34.92 -6.62
CA GLY A 312 0.41 -34.52 -6.87
C GLY A 312 0.12 -34.31 -8.35
N GLU A 313 -1.11 -33.88 -8.64
CA GLU A 313 -1.60 -33.75 -10.00
C GLU A 313 -2.34 -32.41 -10.19
N ILE A 314 -2.09 -31.75 -11.33
CA ILE A 314 -2.82 -30.59 -11.81
C ILE A 314 -3.56 -31.00 -13.06
N ARG A 315 -4.90 -30.82 -13.10
CA ARG A 315 -5.73 -31.04 -14.29
C ARG A 315 -6.39 -29.75 -14.73
N LEU A 316 -6.29 -29.44 -16.00
CA LEU A 316 -6.99 -28.34 -16.64
C LEU A 316 -7.98 -28.91 -17.68
N ASN A 317 -9.27 -28.61 -17.54
CA ASN A 317 -10.33 -29.19 -18.37
C ASN A 317 -10.25 -30.73 -18.46
N GLY A 318 -9.99 -31.39 -17.34
CA GLY A 318 -9.85 -32.84 -17.23
C GLY A 318 -8.55 -33.44 -17.79
N ARG A 319 -7.64 -32.61 -18.35
CA ARG A 319 -6.34 -33.06 -18.86
C ARG A 319 -5.24 -32.84 -17.84
N THR A 320 -4.45 -33.84 -17.54
CA THR A 320 -3.28 -33.72 -16.67
C THR A 320 -2.23 -32.80 -17.30
N MET A 321 -1.78 -31.84 -16.52
CA MET A 321 -0.78 -30.84 -16.91
C MET A 321 0.50 -31.01 -16.09
N ARG A 322 1.63 -30.74 -16.74
CA ARG A 322 2.94 -30.62 -16.07
C ARG A 322 3.63 -29.39 -16.60
N PHE A 323 3.90 -28.45 -15.73
CA PHE A 323 4.56 -27.20 -16.09
C PHE A 323 6.03 -27.26 -15.68
N HIS A 324 6.92 -27.03 -16.63
CA HIS A 324 8.38 -26.98 -16.39
C HIS A 324 8.87 -25.53 -16.32
N GLN A 325 8.10 -24.60 -16.86
CA GLN A 325 8.37 -23.17 -16.93
C GLN A 325 7.05 -22.41 -17.10
N PRO A 326 7.01 -21.09 -16.75
CA PRO A 326 5.79 -20.29 -16.87
C PRO A 326 5.15 -20.29 -18.26
N ALA A 327 5.97 -20.35 -19.32
CA ALA A 327 5.47 -20.41 -20.69
C ALA A 327 4.58 -21.62 -20.96
N ASP A 328 4.74 -22.73 -20.23
CA ASP A 328 3.89 -23.92 -20.37
C ASP A 328 2.50 -23.68 -19.77
N ALA A 329 2.43 -23.05 -18.59
CA ALA A 329 1.17 -22.66 -17.96
C ALA A 329 0.41 -21.64 -18.81
N ILE A 330 1.10 -20.61 -19.30
CA ILE A 330 0.50 -19.57 -20.17
C ILE A 330 -0.09 -20.19 -21.43
N ARG A 331 0.64 -21.13 -22.08
CA ARG A 331 0.14 -21.83 -23.28
C ARG A 331 -1.05 -22.73 -22.97
N ALA A 332 -1.11 -23.29 -21.77
CA ALA A 332 -2.24 -24.09 -21.31
C ALA A 332 -3.47 -23.25 -20.94
N GLY A 333 -3.31 -21.94 -20.73
CA GLY A 333 -4.40 -21.02 -20.37
C GLY A 333 -4.44 -20.64 -18.88
N ILE A 334 -3.36 -20.86 -18.12
CA ILE A 334 -3.20 -20.40 -16.75
C ILE A 334 -2.20 -19.24 -16.71
N VAL A 335 -2.62 -18.10 -16.18
CA VAL A 335 -1.76 -16.92 -16.00
C VAL A 335 -1.77 -16.44 -14.56
N CYS A 336 -0.66 -15.83 -14.12
CA CYS A 336 -0.52 -15.29 -12.78
C CYS A 336 -0.13 -13.81 -12.83
N VAL A 337 -0.90 -12.97 -12.17
CA VAL A 337 -0.57 -11.59 -11.83
C VAL A 337 0.14 -11.63 -10.47
N PRO A 338 1.44 -11.32 -10.41
CA PRO A 338 2.21 -11.45 -9.18
C PRO A 338 1.96 -10.30 -8.22
N GLU A 339 2.27 -10.52 -6.94
CA GLU A 339 2.19 -9.51 -5.88
C GLU A 339 3.06 -8.28 -6.18
N GLU A 340 4.34 -8.48 -6.52
CA GLU A 340 5.29 -7.40 -6.81
C GLU A 340 5.20 -6.92 -8.27
N ARG A 341 4.17 -6.11 -8.56
CA ARG A 341 3.88 -5.63 -9.92
C ARG A 341 5.06 -4.95 -10.62
N GLN A 342 5.88 -4.18 -9.87
CA GLN A 342 7.00 -3.41 -10.44
C GLN A 342 8.24 -4.26 -10.72
N LYS A 343 8.46 -5.34 -9.97
CA LYS A 343 9.61 -6.22 -10.15
C LYS A 343 9.30 -7.42 -11.04
N GLN A 344 8.08 -7.95 -10.95
CA GLN A 344 7.69 -9.21 -11.58
C GLN A 344 6.55 -9.04 -12.59
N GLY A 345 5.68 -8.04 -12.38
CA GLY A 345 4.47 -7.85 -13.18
C GLY A 345 4.71 -7.10 -14.49
N ALA A 346 5.46 -6.02 -14.48
CA ALA A 346 5.70 -5.14 -15.63
C ALA A 346 7.18 -4.78 -15.76
N ILE A 347 7.59 -4.44 -16.99
CA ILE A 347 8.87 -3.78 -17.25
C ILE A 347 8.59 -2.28 -17.20
N ILE A 348 8.77 -1.68 -16.01
CA ILE A 348 8.26 -0.34 -15.69
C ILE A 348 8.82 0.78 -16.59
N ALA A 349 10.06 0.62 -17.09
CA ALA A 349 10.69 1.56 -18.01
C ALA A 349 10.15 1.50 -19.44
N LEU A 350 9.43 0.44 -19.80
CA LEU A 350 8.85 0.28 -21.14
C LEU A 350 7.46 0.94 -21.23
N PRO A 351 7.07 1.36 -22.47
CA PRO A 351 5.73 1.85 -22.76
C PRO A 351 4.61 0.89 -22.34
N ILE A 352 3.44 1.44 -22.04
CA ILE A 352 2.22 0.67 -21.76
C ILE A 352 1.93 -0.32 -22.89
N ALA A 353 2.00 0.12 -24.15
CA ALA A 353 1.74 -0.73 -25.31
C ALA A 353 2.66 -1.95 -25.34
N GLN A 354 3.96 -1.76 -25.11
CA GLN A 354 4.93 -2.86 -25.11
C GLN A 354 4.74 -3.83 -23.94
N ASN A 355 4.35 -3.34 -22.77
CA ASN A 355 4.02 -4.21 -21.64
C ASN A 355 2.79 -5.09 -21.95
N ILE A 356 1.73 -4.52 -22.51
CA ILE A 356 0.51 -5.24 -22.83
C ILE A 356 0.74 -6.27 -23.95
N SER A 357 1.52 -5.92 -24.98
CA SER A 357 1.78 -6.78 -26.13
C SER A 357 2.78 -7.91 -25.86
N LEU A 358 3.60 -7.78 -24.80
CA LEU A 358 4.74 -8.65 -24.50
C LEU A 358 4.42 -10.16 -24.60
N PRO A 359 3.34 -10.71 -24.01
CA PRO A 359 3.03 -12.15 -24.11
C PRO A 359 2.60 -12.60 -25.49
N GLN A 360 2.22 -11.68 -26.38
CA GLN A 360 1.70 -11.96 -27.71
C GLN A 360 2.66 -11.58 -28.85
N LEU A 361 3.89 -11.16 -28.53
CA LEU A 361 4.84 -10.67 -29.52
C LEU A 361 5.08 -11.64 -30.68
N SER A 362 5.18 -12.94 -30.41
CA SER A 362 5.36 -13.97 -31.44
C SER A 362 4.15 -14.11 -32.37
N LYS A 363 2.93 -13.94 -31.85
CA LYS A 363 1.70 -13.98 -32.68
C LYS A 363 1.49 -12.69 -33.44
N LEU A 364 1.82 -11.54 -32.83
CA LEU A 364 1.72 -10.24 -33.49
C LEU A 364 2.74 -10.07 -34.60
N ASN A 365 3.89 -10.73 -34.46
CA ASN A 365 5.06 -10.54 -35.33
C ASN A 365 5.60 -11.90 -35.82
N PRO A 366 4.84 -12.66 -36.64
CA PRO A 366 5.19 -14.01 -37.06
C PRO A 366 6.50 -14.07 -37.88
N ASN A 367 6.87 -12.96 -38.52
CA ASN A 367 8.09 -12.84 -39.31
C ASN A 367 9.29 -12.32 -38.47
N GLY A 368 9.16 -12.18 -37.14
CA GLY A 368 10.20 -11.67 -36.28
C GLY A 368 10.44 -10.15 -36.34
N VAL A 369 9.66 -9.42 -37.16
CA VAL A 369 9.76 -7.96 -37.26
C VAL A 369 8.67 -7.32 -36.44
N LEU A 370 9.06 -6.52 -35.44
CA LEU A 370 8.14 -5.80 -34.58
C LEU A 370 7.28 -4.80 -35.40
N ASN A 371 6.01 -4.70 -35.07
CA ASN A 371 5.07 -3.80 -35.71
C ASN A 371 4.33 -2.97 -34.64
N ASP A 372 4.79 -1.74 -34.45
CA ASP A 372 4.25 -0.80 -33.46
C ASP A 372 2.73 -0.59 -33.62
N ALA A 373 2.21 -0.58 -34.85
CA ALA A 373 0.79 -0.36 -35.10
C ALA A 373 -0.08 -1.55 -34.63
N ARG A 374 0.45 -2.77 -34.67
CA ARG A 374 -0.25 -3.96 -34.12
C ARG A 374 -0.20 -3.98 -32.60
N GLU A 375 0.96 -3.69 -32.02
CA GLU A 375 1.12 -3.57 -30.59
C GLU A 375 0.21 -2.48 -30.02
N TRP A 376 0.19 -1.31 -30.67
CA TRP A 376 -0.67 -0.20 -30.27
C TRP A 376 -2.16 -0.56 -30.30
N ARG A 377 -2.64 -1.23 -31.34
CA ARG A 377 -4.05 -1.65 -31.44
C ARG A 377 -4.43 -2.62 -30.32
N LEU A 378 -3.57 -3.60 -30.03
CA LEU A 378 -3.79 -4.54 -28.93
C LEU A 378 -3.81 -3.81 -27.58
N ALA A 379 -2.89 -2.87 -27.38
CA ALA A 379 -2.83 -2.09 -26.15
C ALA A 379 -4.06 -1.18 -25.99
N ASP A 380 -4.52 -0.55 -27.07
CA ASP A 380 -5.71 0.30 -27.07
C ASP A 380 -6.96 -0.49 -26.67
N GLU A 381 -7.12 -1.70 -27.23
CA GLU A 381 -8.23 -2.59 -26.87
C GLU A 381 -8.26 -2.93 -25.38
N TYR A 382 -7.15 -3.44 -24.82
CA TYR A 382 -7.12 -3.93 -23.44
C TYR A 382 -6.97 -2.81 -22.41
N ALA A 383 -6.18 -1.77 -22.69
CA ALA A 383 -6.04 -0.64 -21.79
C ALA A 383 -7.33 0.19 -21.70
N SER A 384 -8.04 0.37 -22.81
CA SER A 384 -9.35 1.05 -22.81
C SER A 384 -10.40 0.24 -22.08
N ARG A 385 -10.47 -1.08 -22.31
CA ARG A 385 -11.37 -2.00 -21.59
C ARG A 385 -11.16 -1.93 -20.07
N LEU A 386 -9.91 -1.81 -19.62
CA LEU A 386 -9.52 -1.68 -18.22
C LEU A 386 -9.59 -0.25 -17.70
N GLN A 387 -9.98 0.71 -18.54
CA GLN A 387 -10.02 2.14 -18.19
C GLN A 387 -8.69 2.61 -17.59
N VAL A 388 -7.57 2.26 -18.23
CA VAL A 388 -6.24 2.75 -17.83
C VAL A 388 -6.18 4.25 -18.09
N LYS A 389 -5.90 5.04 -17.05
CA LYS A 389 -5.73 6.48 -17.18
C LYS A 389 -4.30 6.79 -17.58
N ALA A 390 -4.09 7.16 -18.84
CA ALA A 390 -2.79 7.54 -19.39
C ALA A 390 -2.97 8.60 -20.49
N PHE A 391 -1.94 9.44 -20.70
CA PHE A 391 -1.97 10.43 -21.78
C PHE A 391 -1.74 9.79 -23.16
N SER A 392 -0.99 8.68 -23.18
CA SER A 392 -0.64 7.94 -24.38
C SER A 392 -0.16 6.54 -24.02
N TRP A 393 -0.44 5.55 -24.85
CA TRP A 393 0.09 4.18 -24.68
C TRP A 393 1.61 4.08 -24.92
N ARG A 394 2.27 5.17 -25.36
CA ARG A 394 3.74 5.30 -25.41
C ARG A 394 4.36 5.73 -24.09
N GLN A 395 3.54 6.11 -23.11
CA GLN A 395 4.00 6.51 -21.78
C GLN A 395 4.61 5.32 -21.04
N PRO A 396 5.78 5.47 -20.38
CA PRO A 396 6.34 4.44 -19.54
C PRO A 396 5.43 4.08 -18.36
N VAL A 397 5.37 2.79 -18.00
CA VAL A 397 4.50 2.30 -16.91
C VAL A 397 4.86 2.91 -15.55
N GLU A 398 6.12 3.23 -15.30
CA GLU A 398 6.59 3.87 -14.06
C GLU A 398 5.92 5.22 -13.77
N THR A 399 5.44 5.92 -14.79
CA THR A 399 4.78 7.23 -14.66
C THR A 399 3.31 7.13 -14.24
N LEU A 400 2.75 5.91 -14.19
CA LEU A 400 1.37 5.65 -13.81
C LEU A 400 1.22 5.52 -12.28
N SER A 401 0.01 5.83 -11.78
CA SER A 401 -0.38 5.47 -10.42
C SER A 401 -0.38 3.94 -10.23
N GLY A 402 -0.22 3.47 -8.98
CA GLY A 402 -0.19 2.05 -8.66
C GLY A 402 -1.40 1.27 -9.20
N GLY A 403 -2.60 1.82 -9.10
CA GLY A 403 -3.82 1.19 -9.65
C GLY A 403 -3.80 1.09 -11.17
N ASN A 404 -3.27 2.10 -11.89
CA ASN A 404 -3.14 2.02 -13.35
C ASN A 404 -2.02 1.06 -13.76
N GLN A 405 -0.90 0.98 -13.01
CA GLN A 405 0.12 -0.05 -13.21
C GLN A 405 -0.48 -1.46 -13.09
N GLN A 406 -1.30 -1.70 -12.05
CA GLN A 406 -1.98 -2.98 -11.85
C GLN A 406 -2.89 -3.35 -13.03
N LYS A 407 -3.66 -2.39 -13.54
CA LYS A 407 -4.50 -2.56 -14.73
C LYS A 407 -3.68 -2.93 -15.96
N VAL A 408 -2.49 -2.33 -16.15
CA VAL A 408 -1.58 -2.69 -17.25
C VAL A 408 -1.10 -4.13 -17.11
N VAL A 409 -0.72 -4.57 -15.90
CA VAL A 409 -0.27 -5.96 -15.64
C VAL A 409 -1.40 -6.96 -15.90
N ILE A 410 -2.62 -6.66 -15.44
CA ILE A 410 -3.80 -7.50 -15.72
C ILE A 410 -4.06 -7.53 -17.23
N GLY A 411 -4.08 -6.36 -17.90
CA GLY A 411 -4.28 -6.24 -19.35
C GLY A 411 -3.29 -7.07 -20.16
N LYS A 412 -2.02 -7.05 -19.77
CA LYS A 412 -0.96 -7.88 -20.36
C LYS A 412 -1.35 -9.35 -20.42
N TRP A 413 -1.82 -9.91 -19.31
CA TRP A 413 -2.18 -11.33 -19.23
C TRP A 413 -3.49 -11.67 -19.93
N LEU A 414 -4.45 -10.76 -19.94
CA LEU A 414 -5.73 -10.97 -20.65
C LEU A 414 -5.56 -11.06 -22.17
N THR A 415 -4.50 -10.46 -22.73
CA THR A 415 -4.20 -10.62 -24.16
C THR A 415 -3.98 -12.08 -24.56
N THR A 416 -3.62 -12.94 -23.61
CA THR A 416 -3.43 -14.38 -23.86
C THR A 416 -4.74 -15.16 -23.90
N GLN A 417 -5.87 -14.54 -23.54
CA GLN A 417 -7.20 -15.17 -23.42
C GLN A 417 -7.16 -16.40 -22.50
N PRO A 418 -6.77 -16.22 -21.22
CA PRO A 418 -6.60 -17.33 -20.28
C PRO A 418 -7.96 -17.94 -19.91
N GLU A 419 -7.93 -19.20 -19.47
CA GLU A 419 -9.09 -19.88 -18.85
C GLU A 419 -9.10 -19.69 -17.32
N VAL A 420 -7.90 -19.56 -16.74
CA VAL A 420 -7.69 -19.33 -15.30
C VAL A 420 -6.76 -18.13 -15.14
N ILE A 421 -7.17 -17.15 -14.37
CA ILE A 421 -6.33 -16.05 -13.92
C ILE A 421 -6.11 -16.11 -12.42
N ILE A 422 -4.85 -16.12 -12.02
CA ILE A 422 -4.43 -16.03 -10.63
C ILE A 422 -4.05 -14.57 -10.35
N LEU A 423 -4.64 -13.99 -9.33
CA LEU A 423 -4.39 -12.62 -8.88
C LEU A 423 -3.80 -12.71 -7.47
N ASP A 424 -2.48 -12.55 -7.36
CA ASP A 424 -1.77 -12.60 -6.09
C ASP A 424 -1.64 -11.18 -5.53
N GLU A 425 -2.32 -10.91 -4.41
CA GLU A 425 -2.41 -9.61 -3.73
C GLU A 425 -2.75 -8.46 -4.71
N PRO A 426 -3.85 -8.55 -5.49
CA PRO A 426 -4.11 -7.66 -6.62
C PRO A 426 -4.33 -6.20 -6.22
N THR A 427 -4.66 -5.94 -4.95
CA THR A 427 -4.97 -4.61 -4.43
C THR A 427 -3.92 -4.07 -3.48
N LYS A 428 -2.82 -4.80 -3.27
CA LYS A 428 -1.74 -4.38 -2.39
C LYS A 428 -1.06 -3.10 -2.87
N GLY A 429 -0.99 -2.11 -1.99
CA GLY A 429 -0.33 -0.84 -2.27
C GLY A 429 -1.02 0.00 -3.35
N ILE A 430 -2.35 -0.14 -3.51
CA ILE A 430 -3.17 0.75 -4.33
C ILE A 430 -4.24 1.42 -3.47
N ASP A 431 -4.71 2.58 -3.92
CA ASP A 431 -5.75 3.36 -3.23
C ASP A 431 -7.13 2.67 -3.31
N ILE A 432 -8.04 3.08 -2.41
CA ILE A 432 -9.36 2.44 -2.27
C ILE A 432 -10.20 2.54 -3.54
N GLY A 433 -10.15 3.67 -4.27
CA GLY A 433 -10.89 3.83 -5.53
C GLY A 433 -10.35 2.88 -6.61
N SER A 434 -9.03 2.70 -6.65
CA SER A 434 -8.39 1.72 -7.55
C SER A 434 -8.67 0.27 -7.12
N LYS A 435 -8.78 -0.04 -5.81
CA LYS A 435 -9.21 -1.35 -5.31
C LYS A 435 -10.60 -1.70 -5.84
N ALA A 436 -11.57 -0.80 -5.66
CA ALA A 436 -12.95 -1.01 -6.15
C ALA A 436 -12.99 -1.27 -7.66
N ALA A 437 -12.17 -0.55 -8.45
CA ALA A 437 -12.08 -0.77 -9.90
C ALA A 437 -11.50 -2.16 -10.25
N VAL A 438 -10.53 -2.66 -9.49
CA VAL A 438 -9.98 -4.03 -9.66
C VAL A 438 -11.03 -5.07 -9.29
N HIS A 439 -11.78 -4.87 -8.19
CA HIS A 439 -12.86 -5.76 -7.78
C HIS A 439 -13.99 -5.82 -8.80
N GLN A 440 -14.43 -4.66 -9.30
CA GLN A 440 -15.42 -4.60 -10.38
C GLN A 440 -14.95 -5.37 -11.60
N PHE A 441 -13.69 -5.20 -11.96
CA PHE A 441 -13.12 -5.89 -13.10
C PHE A 441 -13.04 -7.41 -12.88
N MET A 442 -12.70 -7.91 -11.67
CA MET A 442 -12.76 -9.34 -11.35
C MET A 442 -14.18 -9.89 -11.55
N SER A 443 -15.20 -9.17 -11.08
CA SER A 443 -16.60 -9.53 -11.28
C SER A 443 -17.00 -9.57 -12.76
N GLU A 444 -16.51 -8.64 -13.58
CA GLU A 444 -16.72 -8.65 -15.02
C GLU A 444 -16.06 -9.86 -15.70
N LEU A 445 -14.86 -10.26 -15.29
CA LEU A 445 -14.17 -11.45 -15.81
C LEU A 445 -14.96 -12.72 -15.52
N VAL A 446 -15.42 -12.86 -14.29
CA VAL A 446 -16.20 -14.02 -13.83
C VAL A 446 -17.53 -14.10 -14.56
N SER A 447 -18.23 -12.97 -14.77
CA SER A 447 -19.48 -12.91 -15.54
C SER A 447 -19.30 -13.33 -17.01
N GLN A 448 -18.07 -13.22 -17.55
CA GLN A 448 -17.69 -13.70 -18.88
C GLN A 448 -17.26 -15.18 -18.87
N GLY A 449 -17.35 -15.87 -17.74
CA GLY A 449 -17.01 -17.28 -17.60
C GLY A 449 -15.55 -17.58 -17.30
N LEU A 450 -14.71 -16.55 -17.04
CA LEU A 450 -13.33 -16.77 -16.61
C LEU A 450 -13.30 -17.29 -15.17
N ALA A 451 -12.40 -18.23 -14.87
CA ALA A 451 -12.16 -18.70 -13.53
C ALA A 451 -11.05 -17.87 -12.87
N VAL A 452 -11.30 -17.39 -11.66
CA VAL A 452 -10.41 -16.48 -10.94
C VAL A 452 -9.95 -17.12 -9.63
N ILE A 453 -8.64 -17.17 -9.40
CA ILE A 453 -8.07 -17.38 -8.08
C ILE A 453 -7.63 -16.02 -7.55
N MET A 454 -8.12 -15.64 -6.38
CA MET A 454 -7.73 -14.41 -5.70
C MET A 454 -7.02 -14.75 -4.40
N VAL A 455 -5.79 -14.31 -4.26
CA VAL A 455 -5.02 -14.40 -3.01
C VAL A 455 -4.98 -13.02 -2.38
N SER A 456 -5.40 -12.89 -1.14
CA SER A 456 -5.29 -11.64 -0.40
C SER A 456 -5.00 -11.86 1.08
N SER A 457 -4.21 -10.99 1.66
CA SER A 457 -3.97 -10.86 3.10
C SER A 457 -5.05 -10.02 3.80
N GLU A 458 -5.88 -9.30 3.03
CA GLU A 458 -6.99 -8.51 3.55
C GLU A 458 -8.27 -9.38 3.63
N LEU A 459 -8.62 -9.84 4.83
CA LEU A 459 -9.78 -10.70 5.03
C LEU A 459 -11.10 -10.10 4.51
N PRO A 460 -11.40 -8.79 4.72
CA PRO A 460 -12.63 -8.20 4.18
C PRO A 460 -12.72 -8.27 2.65
N GLU A 461 -11.58 -8.19 1.95
CA GLU A 461 -11.52 -8.33 0.50
C GLU A 461 -11.90 -9.74 0.06
N VAL A 462 -11.31 -10.76 0.70
CA VAL A 462 -11.61 -12.16 0.40
C VAL A 462 -13.07 -12.48 0.70
N MET A 463 -13.59 -12.06 1.86
CA MET A 463 -14.98 -12.27 2.24
C MET A 463 -15.97 -11.55 1.32
N GLY A 464 -15.61 -10.36 0.83
CA GLY A 464 -16.47 -9.55 -0.02
C GLY A 464 -16.52 -10.02 -1.48
N MET A 465 -15.46 -10.66 -1.97
CA MET A 465 -15.30 -11.00 -3.39
C MET A 465 -15.39 -12.48 -3.70
N ALA A 466 -14.91 -13.36 -2.81
CA ALA A 466 -14.84 -14.80 -3.10
C ALA A 466 -16.22 -15.51 -3.03
N ASP A 467 -16.40 -16.54 -3.86
CA ASP A 467 -17.53 -17.48 -3.79
C ASP A 467 -17.26 -18.61 -2.79
N ARG A 468 -15.99 -19.02 -2.72
CA ARG A 468 -15.46 -19.95 -1.73
C ARG A 468 -14.11 -19.43 -1.25
N ILE A 469 -13.81 -19.70 0.01
CA ILE A 469 -12.57 -19.25 0.68
C ILE A 469 -11.82 -20.50 1.15
N ILE A 470 -10.59 -20.66 0.68
CA ILE A 470 -9.64 -21.63 1.20
C ILE A 470 -8.73 -20.91 2.19
N VAL A 471 -8.62 -21.46 3.39
CA VAL A 471 -7.73 -20.95 4.43
C VAL A 471 -6.47 -21.79 4.48
N MET A 472 -5.32 -21.14 4.40
CA MET A 472 -4.00 -21.78 4.49
C MET A 472 -3.28 -21.38 5.78
N HIS A 473 -2.60 -22.34 6.38
CA HIS A 473 -1.74 -22.16 7.55
C HIS A 473 -0.51 -23.06 7.40
N GLU A 474 0.70 -22.52 7.50
CA GLU A 474 1.98 -23.24 7.43
C GLU A 474 2.07 -24.24 6.27
N GLY A 475 1.67 -23.83 5.09
CA GLY A 475 1.71 -24.64 3.87
C GLY A 475 0.61 -25.71 3.74
N LEU A 476 -0.36 -25.74 4.65
CA LEU A 476 -1.47 -26.67 4.63
C LEU A 476 -2.79 -25.95 4.35
N MET A 477 -3.72 -26.65 3.68
CA MET A 477 -5.10 -26.22 3.55
C MET A 477 -5.85 -26.67 4.80
N VAL A 478 -6.21 -25.71 5.66
CA VAL A 478 -6.79 -26.01 7.00
C VAL A 478 -8.32 -25.92 7.04
N ALA A 479 -8.91 -25.14 6.13
CA ALA A 479 -10.35 -25.00 6.03
C ALA A 479 -10.79 -24.55 4.64
N GLU A 480 -12.05 -24.83 4.30
CA GLU A 480 -12.74 -24.32 3.14
C GLU A 480 -14.15 -23.89 3.55
N TYR A 481 -14.54 -22.65 3.16
CA TYR A 481 -15.85 -22.08 3.46
C TYR A 481 -16.50 -21.55 2.19
N ARG A 482 -17.83 -21.62 2.09
CA ARG A 482 -18.59 -20.85 1.10
C ARG A 482 -18.79 -19.43 1.58
N ALA A 483 -19.03 -18.51 0.65
CA ALA A 483 -19.37 -17.13 0.99
C ALA A 483 -20.55 -17.09 1.99
N GLY A 484 -20.38 -16.37 3.10
CA GLY A 484 -21.39 -16.24 4.15
C GLY A 484 -21.50 -17.41 5.15
N GLU A 485 -20.75 -18.51 4.98
CA GLU A 485 -20.77 -19.64 5.94
C GLU A 485 -19.87 -19.43 7.16
N ALA A 486 -18.86 -18.56 7.07
CA ALA A 486 -17.92 -18.31 8.16
C ALA A 486 -17.86 -16.83 8.55
N THR A 487 -17.64 -16.56 9.84
CA THR A 487 -17.35 -15.22 10.34
C THR A 487 -15.88 -14.90 10.18
N ALA A 488 -15.53 -13.60 10.29
CA ALA A 488 -14.15 -13.15 10.24
C ALA A 488 -13.30 -13.83 11.32
N GLU A 489 -13.84 -13.96 12.55
CA GLU A 489 -13.15 -14.61 13.67
C GLU A 489 -12.85 -16.08 13.37
N THR A 490 -13.81 -16.80 12.76
CA THR A 490 -13.64 -18.23 12.39
C THR A 490 -12.51 -18.40 11.38
N ILE A 491 -12.46 -17.53 10.35
CA ILE A 491 -11.42 -17.58 9.30
C ILE A 491 -10.04 -17.23 9.88
N VAL A 492 -9.95 -16.18 10.71
CA VAL A 492 -8.69 -15.78 11.36
C VAL A 492 -8.21 -16.86 12.32
N SER A 493 -9.09 -17.46 13.12
CA SER A 493 -8.75 -18.57 14.03
C SER A 493 -8.14 -19.74 13.26
N ALA A 494 -8.78 -20.15 12.15
CA ALA A 494 -8.24 -21.20 11.28
C ALA A 494 -6.88 -20.83 10.69
N ALA A 495 -6.71 -19.57 10.20
CA ALA A 495 -5.46 -19.08 9.64
C ALA A 495 -4.32 -18.99 10.67
N SER A 496 -4.65 -18.86 11.95
CA SER A 496 -3.69 -18.80 13.07
C SER A 496 -3.36 -20.16 13.66
N GLY A 497 -3.97 -21.24 13.17
CA GLY A 497 -3.80 -22.59 13.72
C GLY A 497 -4.44 -22.80 15.11
N ILE A 498 -5.23 -21.81 15.59
CA ILE A 498 -5.92 -21.88 16.87
C ILE A 498 -7.16 -22.76 16.70
N GLY A 499 -7.16 -23.95 17.28
CA GLY A 499 -8.28 -24.89 17.22
C GLY A 499 -7.98 -26.22 16.53
N GLN A 500 -6.75 -26.45 16.09
CA GLN A 500 -6.28 -27.77 15.63
C GLN A 500 -5.61 -28.56 16.77
N GLU A 501 -6.25 -28.67 17.94
CA GLU A 501 -5.94 -29.76 18.87
C GLU A 501 -6.85 -30.94 18.51
N ALA A 502 -6.19 -31.98 17.97
CA ALA A 502 -6.64 -33.36 17.83
C ALA A 502 -7.91 -33.63 16.99
N ALA A 503 -7.72 -34.01 15.74
CA ALA A 503 -8.52 -35.06 15.11
C ALA A 503 -7.59 -36.10 14.46
#